data_1347d575322e20026d3711ddac5744a5
#
_entry.id   1347d575322e20026d3711ddac5744a5
#
_cell.length_a   1.000
_cell.length_b   1.000
_cell.length_c   1.000
_cell.angle_alpha   90.00
_cell.angle_beta   90.00
_cell.angle_gamma   90.00
#
_symmetry.space_group_name_H-M   'P 1'
#
loop_
_entity.id
_entity.type
_entity.pdbx_description
1 polymer ?
#
loop_
_entity_poly.entity_id
_entity_poly.type
_entity_poly.pdbx_seq_one_letter_code
_entity_poly.pdbx_strand_id
1 'polypeptide(L)'
;MKARVFVSLKSTVLDPQGQTVRAALNGLGYPGISGVRQGKFFDIDIAIADGVTREQARKDVETIAHEVLANPVIEEYRVEILD
;
A
#
# COMPACT_ATOMS: atom_id res chain seq x y z
N MET A 1 4.42 -10.40 15.71
CA MET A 1 4.46 -9.03 15.17
C MET A 1 3.52 -8.94 13.99
N LYS A 2 2.80 -7.85 13.89
CA LYS A 2 1.92 -7.58 12.74
C LYS A 2 2.43 -6.37 11.97
N ALA A 3 2.40 -6.48 10.65
CA ALA A 3 2.75 -5.38 9.76
C ALA A 3 1.69 -5.21 8.69
N ARG A 4 1.47 -3.98 8.27
CA ARG A 4 0.60 -3.67 7.14
C ARG A 4 1.41 -2.95 6.09
N VAL A 5 1.32 -3.43 4.86
CA VAL A 5 2.01 -2.82 3.73
C VAL A 5 0.96 -2.24 2.79
N PHE A 6 1.01 -0.93 2.59
CA PHE A 6 0.14 -0.24 1.63
C PHE A 6 0.88 -0.13 0.32
N VAL A 7 0.21 -0.50 -0.77
CA VAL A 7 0.77 -0.44 -2.13
C VAL A 7 -0.18 0.36 -3.01
N SER A 8 0.34 1.34 -3.70
CA SER A 8 -0.44 2.17 -4.62
C SER A 8 0.41 2.58 -5.81
N LEU A 9 -0.25 3.01 -6.88
CA LEU A 9 0.46 3.53 -8.05
C LEU A 9 1.18 4.84 -7.67
N LYS A 10 2.36 5.03 -8.23
CA LYS A 10 3.09 6.30 -8.08
C LYS A 10 2.22 7.45 -8.59
N SER A 11 2.39 8.64 -8.00
CA SER A 11 1.59 9.81 -8.34
C SER A 11 1.68 10.21 -9.81
N THR A 12 2.77 9.84 -10.47
CA THR A 12 3.00 10.13 -11.89
C THR A 12 2.36 9.11 -12.83
N VAL A 13 1.82 8.01 -12.29
CA VAL A 13 1.19 6.95 -13.07
C VAL A 13 -0.31 7.15 -13.06
N LEU A 14 -0.94 7.01 -14.23
CA LEU A 14 -2.38 7.11 -14.36
C LEU A 14 -3.06 5.98 -13.58
N ASP A 15 -4.12 6.32 -12.84
CA ASP A 15 -4.94 5.36 -12.10
C ASP A 15 -6.35 5.31 -12.71
N PRO A 16 -6.60 4.42 -13.70
CA PRO A 16 -7.91 4.35 -14.37
C PRO A 16 -9.04 3.99 -13.41
N GLN A 17 -8.76 3.14 -12.41
CA GLN A 17 -9.78 2.74 -11.43
C GLN A 17 -10.14 3.91 -10.53
N GLY A 18 -9.15 4.67 -10.08
CA GLY A 18 -9.38 5.88 -9.28
C GLY A 18 -10.19 6.91 -10.05
N GLN A 19 -9.92 7.08 -11.33
CA GLN A 19 -10.67 8.00 -12.18
C GLN A 19 -12.12 7.55 -12.37
N THR A 20 -12.35 6.25 -12.51
CA THR A 20 -13.70 5.70 -12.62
C THR A 20 -14.50 5.95 -11.34
N VAL A 21 -13.87 5.73 -10.19
CA VAL A 21 -14.50 5.99 -8.88
C VAL A 21 -14.82 7.48 -8.74
N ARG A 22 -13.89 8.35 -9.12
CA ARG A 22 -14.11 9.79 -9.08
C ARG A 22 -15.30 10.19 -9.94
N ALA A 23 -15.37 9.70 -11.17
CA ALA A 23 -16.48 10.01 -12.07
C ALA A 23 -17.82 9.55 -11.49
N ALA A 24 -17.85 8.37 -10.88
CA ALA A 24 -19.06 7.87 -10.24
C ALA A 24 -19.49 8.76 -9.07
N LEU A 25 -18.56 9.20 -8.23
CA LEU A 25 -18.85 10.09 -7.11
C LEU A 25 -19.33 11.45 -7.58
N ASN A 26 -18.73 12.00 -8.62
CA ASN A 26 -19.20 13.26 -9.21
C ASN A 26 -20.61 13.12 -9.75
N GLY A 27 -20.92 11.99 -10.41
CA GLY A 27 -22.25 11.70 -10.92
C GLY A 27 -23.31 11.50 -9.84
N LEU A 28 -22.90 11.12 -8.64
CA LEU A 28 -23.81 10.95 -7.50
C LEU A 28 -24.08 12.27 -6.74
N GLY A 29 -23.53 13.37 -7.19
CA GLY A 29 -23.77 14.66 -6.57
C GLY A 29 -22.66 15.15 -5.65
N TYR A 30 -21.43 14.64 -5.83
CA TYR A 30 -20.27 15.07 -5.07
C TYR A 30 -19.23 15.73 -5.97
N PRO A 31 -19.54 16.93 -6.53
CA PRO A 31 -18.65 17.56 -7.50
C PRO A 31 -17.35 18.06 -6.90
N GLY A 32 -17.29 18.17 -5.56
CA GLY A 32 -16.07 18.58 -4.87
C GLY A 32 -14.97 17.52 -4.82
N ILE A 33 -15.27 16.28 -5.20
CA ILE A 33 -14.26 15.22 -5.26
C ILE A 33 -13.38 15.46 -6.48
N SER A 34 -12.17 15.93 -6.25
CA SER A 34 -11.24 16.34 -7.31
C SER A 34 -10.21 15.27 -7.65
N GLY A 35 -10.08 14.24 -6.85
CA GLY A 35 -9.15 13.14 -7.13
C GLY A 35 -9.47 11.93 -6.27
N VAL A 36 -9.26 10.75 -6.84
CA VAL A 36 -9.37 9.48 -6.15
C VAL A 36 -8.21 8.61 -6.60
N ARG A 37 -7.49 8.04 -5.64
CA ARG A 37 -6.41 7.09 -5.89
C ARG A 37 -6.79 5.80 -5.21
N GLN A 38 -6.68 4.69 -5.93
CA GLN A 38 -6.96 3.37 -5.41
C GLN A 38 -5.66 2.64 -5.12
N GLY A 39 -5.63 1.93 -4.02
CA GLY A 39 -4.50 1.09 -3.67
C GLY A 39 -4.97 -0.17 -2.98
N LYS A 40 -4.03 -0.94 -2.51
CA LYS A 40 -4.29 -2.18 -1.77
C LYS A 40 -3.39 -2.23 -0.56
N PHE A 41 -3.72 -3.10 0.38
CA PHE A 41 -2.82 -3.35 1.51
C PHE A 41 -2.74 -4.85 1.79
N PHE A 42 -1.63 -5.22 2.42
CA PHE A 42 -1.37 -6.58 2.86
C PHE A 42 -1.16 -6.57 4.36
N ASP A 43 -1.86 -7.45 5.07
CA ASP A 43 -1.62 -7.67 6.49
C ASP A 43 -0.73 -8.91 6.61
N ILE A 44 0.40 -8.74 7.30
CA ILE A 44 1.40 -9.79 7.45
C ILE A 44 1.57 -10.11 8.92
N ASP A 45 1.34 -11.37 9.27
CA ASP A 45 1.63 -11.88 10.61
C ASP A 45 3.00 -12.53 10.59
N ILE A 46 3.87 -12.07 11.49
CA ILE A 46 5.25 -12.53 11.54
C ILE A 46 5.49 -13.19 12.90
N ALA A 47 5.86 -14.46 12.88
CA ALA A 47 6.30 -15.16 14.08
C ALA A 47 7.77 -14.77 14.34
N ILE A 48 8.03 -14.16 15.50
CA ILE A 48 9.40 -13.80 15.88
C ILE A 48 10.05 -15.02 16.50
N ALA A 49 11.01 -15.58 15.79
CA ALA A 49 11.79 -16.72 16.26
C ALA A 49 12.92 -16.28 17.21
N ASP A 50 13.42 -17.21 17.99
CA ASP A 50 14.57 -16.95 18.86
C ASP A 50 15.76 -16.46 18.03
N GLY A 51 16.42 -15.42 18.51
CA GLY A 51 17.56 -14.83 17.83
C GLY A 51 17.23 -13.82 16.73
N VAL A 52 15.93 -13.63 16.42
CA VAL A 52 15.47 -12.63 15.45
C VAL A 52 14.90 -11.43 16.19
N THR A 53 15.40 -10.24 15.90
CA THR A 53 14.93 -9.02 16.52
C THR A 53 13.73 -8.45 15.75
N ARG A 54 12.94 -7.62 16.41
CA ARG A 54 11.86 -6.89 15.75
C ARG A 54 12.41 -5.99 14.64
N GLU A 55 13.57 -5.39 14.86
CA GLU A 55 14.23 -4.55 13.86
C GLU A 55 14.58 -5.35 12.60
N GLN A 56 15.09 -6.57 12.76
CA GLN A 56 15.39 -7.42 11.62
C GLN A 56 14.10 -7.82 10.88
N ALA A 57 13.05 -8.18 11.62
CA ALA A 57 11.76 -8.51 11.03
C ALA A 57 11.17 -7.32 10.25
N ARG A 58 11.31 -6.12 10.79
CA ARG A 58 10.87 -4.90 10.09
C ARG A 58 11.61 -4.69 8.77
N LYS A 59 12.93 -4.90 8.79
CA LYS A 59 13.74 -4.81 7.57
C LYS A 59 13.33 -5.86 6.53
N ASP A 60 12.99 -7.06 6.99
CA ASP A 60 12.52 -8.12 6.11
C ASP A 60 11.20 -7.72 5.44
N VAL A 61 10.29 -7.10 6.17
CA VAL A 61 9.02 -6.61 5.61
C VAL A 61 9.27 -5.53 4.55
N GLU A 62 10.21 -4.61 4.80
CA GLU A 62 10.59 -3.60 3.81
C GLU A 62 11.10 -4.24 2.52
N THR A 63 11.95 -5.26 2.64
CA THR A 63 12.48 -5.98 1.49
C THR A 63 11.37 -6.71 0.73
N ILE A 64 10.48 -7.38 1.47
CA ILE A 64 9.34 -8.08 0.88
C ILE A 64 8.42 -7.10 0.14
N ALA A 65 8.14 -5.96 0.75
CA ALA A 65 7.31 -4.94 0.14
C ALA A 65 7.90 -4.47 -1.20
N HIS A 66 9.19 -4.21 -1.22
CA HIS A 66 9.88 -3.72 -2.40
C HIS A 66 10.00 -4.77 -3.50
N GLU A 67 10.33 -6.01 -3.14
CA GLU A 67 10.68 -7.04 -4.12
C GLU A 67 9.51 -7.94 -4.53
N VAL A 68 8.50 -8.06 -3.68
CA VAL A 68 7.42 -9.04 -3.89
C VAL A 68 6.06 -8.37 -4.01
N LEU A 69 5.73 -7.46 -3.10
CA LEU A 69 4.36 -6.92 -2.99
C LEU A 69 4.10 -5.76 -3.93
N ALA A 70 5.09 -4.93 -4.20
CA ALA A 70 4.95 -3.78 -5.07
C ALA A 70 5.75 -3.98 -6.36
N ASN A 71 5.23 -3.42 -7.45
CA ASN A 71 6.00 -3.29 -8.68
C ASN A 71 6.75 -1.96 -8.60
N PRO A 72 8.08 -1.96 -8.33
CA PRO A 72 8.81 -0.72 -8.05
C PRO A 72 8.90 0.24 -9.25
N VAL A 73 8.57 -0.24 -10.44
CA VAL A 73 8.56 0.62 -11.63
C VAL A 73 7.37 1.58 -11.61
N ILE A 74 6.19 1.09 -11.22
CA ILE A 74 4.95 1.86 -11.29
C ILE A 74 4.26 2.05 -9.95
N GLU A 75 4.68 1.33 -8.91
CA GLU A 75 4.04 1.39 -7.59
C GLU A 75 5.00 1.88 -6.53
N GLU A 76 4.42 2.43 -5.47
CA GLU A 76 5.11 2.78 -4.25
C GLU A 76 4.48 2.03 -3.09
N TYR A 77 5.20 1.94 -1.97
CA TYR A 77 4.70 1.23 -0.80
C TYR A 77 5.00 1.98 0.48
N ARG A 78 4.25 1.67 1.53
CA ARG A 78 4.47 2.17 2.87
C ARG A 78 4.26 1.03 3.85
N VAL A 79 5.20 0.84 4.75
CA VAL A 79 5.14 -0.19 5.80
C VAL A 79 4.72 0.44 7.11
N GLU A 80 3.79 -0.23 7.81
CA GLU A 80 3.30 0.20 9.11
C GLU A 80 3.33 -1.00 10.05
N ILE A 81 3.99 -0.85 11.19
CA ILE A 81 4.02 -1.88 12.23
C ILE A 81 2.84 -1.62 13.17
N LEU A 82 1.99 -2.62 13.34
CA LEU A 82 0.70 -2.44 14.00
C LEU A 82 0.71 -2.77 15.49
N ASP A 83 1.73 -3.46 16.01
CA ASP A 83 1.74 -3.85 17.43
C ASP A 83 2.89 -3.28 18.24
#